data_0678ce414c24cfe33757b4197a9742e4
#
_entry.id   0678ce414c24cfe33757b4197a9742e4
#
_cell.length_a   1.000
_cell.length_b   1.000
_cell.length_c   1.000
_cell.angle_alpha   90.00
_cell.angle_beta   90.00
_cell.angle_gamma   90.00
#
_symmetry.space_group_name_H-M   'P 1'
#
loop_
_entity.id
_entity.type
_entity.pdbx_description
1 polymer ?
#
loop_
_entity_poly.entity_id
_entity_poly.type
_entity_poly.pdbx_seq_one_letter_code
_entity_poly.pdbx_strand_id
1 'polypeptide(L)'
;MSMFVIYALLLSKAKKINSSTVWKLVWLSAGILLLAYPAFSNDIFNYIATAKVTYLYGENPYLVMPIEIENEPMLMFMHAANKFALYGLSWITLSAIPHFLGLNNLLLTMLTFKLFIAAFYIGLCLVIWRLSSKNKYSLIFFALNPLVLLETFVGVHNDVVAMFFALLSYYLLQKKRLFLSLLILVISIFIKYATMFLLPVYIFAFVLTLKKESINWDRIWSWSAISMFAIFMLSPLREEMYSWYFIWPISFIALLNFKKRSIGLVTTVFSFGLLLRFVPFIYTREWGGITPLVKTLVTLVPPIIALIYTYLRNAVKKT
;
A
#
# COMPACT_ATOMS: atom_id res chain seq x y z
N MET A 1 -2.29 -16.26 10.90
CA MET A 1 -1.81 -17.50 10.26
C MET A 1 -2.80 -18.04 9.22
N SER A 2 -4.06 -18.28 9.54
CA SER A 2 -5.07 -18.85 8.62
C SER A 2 -5.20 -18.09 7.29
N MET A 3 -5.21 -16.75 7.31
CA MET A 3 -5.28 -15.95 6.08
C MET A 3 -4.12 -16.23 5.12
N PHE A 4 -2.88 -16.41 5.61
CA PHE A 4 -1.74 -16.74 4.75
C PHE A 4 -1.80 -18.15 4.18
N VAL A 5 -2.36 -19.12 4.92
CA VAL A 5 -2.58 -20.48 4.42
C VAL A 5 -3.60 -20.44 3.28
N ILE A 6 -4.74 -19.77 3.47
CA ILE A 6 -5.76 -19.61 2.43
C ILE A 6 -5.19 -18.88 1.22
N TYR A 7 -4.44 -17.81 1.43
CA TYR A 7 -3.79 -17.05 0.38
C TYR A 7 -2.81 -17.91 -0.45
N ALA A 8 -1.96 -18.70 0.21
CA ALA A 8 -1.04 -19.63 -0.46
C ALA A 8 -1.78 -20.68 -1.27
N LEU A 9 -2.88 -21.23 -0.74
CA LEU A 9 -3.74 -22.17 -1.48
C LEU A 9 -4.38 -21.52 -2.70
N LEU A 10 -4.88 -20.28 -2.59
CA LEU A 10 -5.44 -19.54 -3.73
C LEU A 10 -4.39 -19.27 -4.81
N LEU A 11 -3.18 -18.86 -4.43
CA LEU A 11 -2.06 -18.69 -5.36
C LEU A 11 -1.68 -19.98 -6.07
N SER A 12 -1.62 -21.10 -5.35
CA SER A 12 -1.29 -22.40 -5.93
C SER A 12 -2.33 -22.87 -6.94
N LYS A 13 -3.61 -22.52 -6.71
CA LYS A 13 -4.75 -22.88 -7.56
C LYS A 13 -5.17 -21.78 -8.55
N ALA A 14 -4.41 -20.67 -8.66
CA ALA A 14 -4.78 -19.50 -9.46
C ALA A 14 -5.14 -19.84 -10.93
N LYS A 15 -4.47 -20.83 -11.53
CA LYS A 15 -4.78 -21.28 -12.88
C LYS A 15 -6.15 -21.97 -13.00
N LYS A 16 -6.59 -22.66 -11.96
CA LYS A 16 -7.83 -23.46 -11.93
C LYS A 16 -9.06 -22.64 -11.56
N ILE A 17 -8.89 -21.51 -10.85
CA ILE A 17 -9.97 -20.62 -10.43
C ILE A 17 -10.38 -19.74 -11.62
N ASN A 18 -11.68 -19.52 -11.83
CA ASN A 18 -12.14 -18.60 -12.85
C ASN A 18 -12.03 -17.12 -12.39
N SER A 19 -11.97 -16.18 -13.33
CA SER A 19 -11.79 -14.75 -13.02
C SER A 19 -12.95 -14.17 -12.21
N SER A 20 -14.17 -14.63 -12.46
CA SER A 20 -15.35 -14.17 -11.72
C SER A 20 -15.24 -14.54 -10.23
N THR A 21 -14.81 -15.76 -9.93
CA THR A 21 -14.59 -16.19 -8.54
C THR A 21 -13.50 -15.36 -7.85
N VAL A 22 -12.40 -15.05 -8.55
CA VAL A 22 -11.34 -14.19 -7.98
C VAL A 22 -11.92 -12.82 -7.63
N TRP A 23 -12.69 -12.20 -8.52
CA TRP A 23 -13.32 -10.91 -8.24
C TRP A 23 -14.36 -10.98 -7.13
N LYS A 24 -15.14 -12.06 -7.05
CA LYS A 24 -16.06 -12.28 -5.92
C LYS A 24 -15.30 -12.34 -4.59
N LEU A 25 -14.15 -13.03 -4.54
CA LEU A 25 -13.31 -13.06 -3.34
C LEU A 25 -12.75 -11.69 -2.99
N VAL A 26 -12.31 -10.90 -3.97
CA VAL A 26 -11.82 -9.53 -3.75
C VAL A 26 -12.93 -8.66 -3.13
N TRP A 27 -14.12 -8.65 -3.72
CA TRP A 27 -15.26 -7.87 -3.22
C TRP A 27 -15.71 -8.35 -1.84
N LEU A 28 -15.79 -9.67 -1.63
CA LEU A 28 -16.20 -10.24 -0.34
C LEU A 28 -15.20 -9.88 0.76
N SER A 29 -13.89 -10.03 0.50
CA SER A 29 -12.85 -9.66 1.47
C SER A 29 -12.89 -8.16 1.80
N ALA A 30 -13.04 -7.30 0.79
CA ALA A 30 -13.16 -5.87 0.97
C ALA A 30 -14.42 -5.53 1.79
N GLY A 31 -15.58 -6.10 1.46
CA GLY A 31 -16.85 -5.85 2.15
C GLY A 31 -16.83 -6.27 3.62
N ILE A 32 -16.28 -7.45 3.92
CA ILE A 32 -16.15 -7.92 5.31
C ILE A 32 -15.21 -7.01 6.12
N LEU A 33 -14.03 -6.71 5.58
CA LEU A 33 -13.02 -5.94 6.30
C LEU A 33 -13.35 -4.44 6.37
N LEU A 34 -14.20 -3.94 5.48
CA LEU A 34 -14.72 -2.57 5.56
C LEU A 34 -15.40 -2.30 6.91
N LEU A 35 -16.08 -3.30 7.48
CA LEU A 35 -16.76 -3.20 8.77
C LEU A 35 -15.82 -3.39 9.98
N ALA A 36 -14.57 -3.81 9.75
CA ALA A 36 -13.61 -3.98 10.85
C ALA A 36 -13.25 -2.64 11.48
N TYR A 37 -13.09 -2.61 12.81
CA TYR A 37 -12.56 -1.45 13.51
C TYR A 37 -11.12 -1.15 13.08
N PRO A 38 -10.68 0.11 12.95
CA PRO A 38 -9.29 0.47 12.63
C PRO A 38 -8.38 0.22 13.83
N ALA A 39 -7.94 -1.04 14.00
CA ALA A 39 -7.23 -1.51 15.19
C ALA A 39 -5.70 -1.46 15.08
N PHE A 40 -5.13 -1.33 13.87
CA PHE A 40 -3.69 -1.42 13.67
C PHE A 40 -2.98 -0.07 13.57
N SER A 41 -3.73 1.00 13.32
CA SER A 41 -3.18 2.33 13.19
C SER A 41 -4.19 3.41 13.59
N ASN A 42 -3.65 4.53 14.07
CA ASN A 42 -4.45 5.73 14.34
C ASN A 42 -4.43 6.71 13.14
N ASP A 43 -3.90 6.32 12.00
CA ASP A 43 -3.77 7.20 10.84
C ASP A 43 -5.12 7.74 10.35
N ILE A 44 -6.18 6.94 10.43
CA ILE A 44 -7.53 7.40 10.07
C ILE A 44 -7.96 8.63 10.89
N PHE A 45 -7.64 8.66 12.18
CA PHE A 45 -7.96 9.81 13.04
C PHE A 45 -7.11 11.02 12.66
N ASN A 46 -5.83 10.81 12.30
CA ASN A 46 -4.96 11.86 11.79
C ASN A 46 -5.48 12.42 10.45
N TYR A 47 -6.01 11.57 9.55
CA TYR A 47 -6.64 12.03 8.30
C TYR A 47 -7.88 12.88 8.58
N ILE A 48 -8.76 12.41 9.48
CA ILE A 48 -9.97 13.14 9.85
C ILE A 48 -9.64 14.49 10.46
N ALA A 49 -8.68 14.53 11.39
CA ALA A 49 -8.32 15.78 12.04
C ALA A 49 -7.63 16.77 11.10
N THR A 50 -6.71 16.31 10.23
CA THR A 50 -6.13 17.17 9.19
C THR A 50 -7.21 17.74 8.27
N ALA A 51 -8.20 16.93 7.88
CA ALA A 51 -9.33 17.39 7.09
C ALA A 51 -10.20 18.39 7.85
N LYS A 52 -10.43 18.20 9.16
CA LYS A 52 -11.16 19.17 9.99
C LYS A 52 -10.41 20.49 10.12
N VAL A 53 -9.10 20.48 10.38
CA VAL A 53 -8.27 21.71 10.40
C VAL A 53 -8.47 22.48 9.09
N THR A 54 -8.43 21.78 7.96
CA THR A 54 -8.55 22.42 6.64
C THR A 54 -9.96 22.87 6.31
N TYR A 55 -10.97 22.01 6.47
CA TYR A 55 -12.29 22.21 5.88
C TYR A 55 -13.37 22.65 6.87
N LEU A 56 -13.20 22.36 8.16
CA LEU A 56 -14.13 22.79 9.18
C LEU A 56 -13.67 24.11 9.82
N TYR A 57 -12.37 24.20 10.15
CA TYR A 57 -11.81 25.38 10.82
C TYR A 57 -11.21 26.38 9.85
N GLY A 58 -11.01 26.05 8.57
CA GLY A 58 -10.49 26.95 7.54
C GLY A 58 -9.01 27.29 7.70
N GLU A 59 -8.27 26.49 8.48
CA GLU A 59 -6.88 26.73 8.80
C GLU A 59 -5.93 25.96 7.86
N ASN A 60 -4.71 26.47 7.72
CA ASN A 60 -3.68 25.79 6.96
C ASN A 60 -3.05 24.64 7.79
N PRO A 61 -3.28 23.36 7.44
CA PRO A 61 -2.81 22.23 8.24
C PRO A 61 -1.29 22.05 8.24
N TYR A 62 -0.56 22.82 7.42
CA TYR A 62 0.92 22.87 7.45
C TYR A 62 1.45 23.96 8.40
N LEU A 63 0.58 24.80 8.95
CA LEU A 63 0.94 25.90 9.85
C LEU A 63 0.24 25.80 11.21
N VAL A 64 -0.91 25.09 11.26
CA VAL A 64 -1.72 24.89 12.47
C VAL A 64 -1.78 23.41 12.79
N MET A 65 -1.39 23.06 14.02
CA MET A 65 -1.47 21.69 14.53
C MET A 65 -2.88 21.40 15.08
N PRO A 66 -3.38 20.17 14.96
CA PRO A 66 -4.69 19.82 15.53
C PRO A 66 -4.83 20.15 17.03
N ILE A 67 -3.74 20.05 17.81
CA ILE A 67 -3.76 20.35 19.25
C ILE A 67 -4.01 21.84 19.57
N GLU A 68 -3.80 22.73 18.60
CA GLU A 68 -4.04 24.17 18.75
C GLU A 68 -5.54 24.53 18.58
N ILE A 69 -6.35 23.56 18.13
CA ILE A 69 -7.81 23.74 17.99
C ILE A 69 -8.47 23.45 19.34
N GLU A 70 -8.95 24.50 19.99
CA GLU A 70 -9.63 24.38 21.28
C GLU A 70 -10.90 23.51 21.18
N ASN A 71 -11.09 22.65 22.18
CA ASN A 71 -12.28 21.79 22.34
C ASN A 71 -12.55 20.83 21.16
N GLU A 72 -11.53 20.47 20.35
CA GLU A 72 -11.70 19.47 19.29
C GLU A 72 -11.79 18.06 19.90
N PRO A 73 -12.96 17.38 19.82
CA PRO A 73 -13.18 16.09 20.50
C PRO A 73 -12.33 14.94 19.92
N MET A 74 -11.84 15.10 18.69
CA MET A 74 -11.02 14.08 18.02
C MET A 74 -9.58 14.00 18.56
N LEU A 75 -9.11 14.99 19.31
CA LEU A 75 -7.74 15.04 19.84
C LEU A 75 -7.43 13.81 20.69
N MET A 76 -8.41 13.30 21.43
CA MET A 76 -8.25 12.09 22.28
C MET A 76 -7.90 10.81 21.51
N PHE A 77 -8.16 10.77 20.19
CA PHE A 77 -7.89 9.61 19.32
C PHE A 77 -6.62 9.78 18.49
N MET A 78 -5.95 10.94 18.56
CA MET A 78 -4.80 11.25 17.71
C MET A 78 -3.46 10.99 18.40
N HIS A 79 -2.55 10.31 17.70
CA HIS A 79 -1.16 10.20 18.13
C HIS A 79 -0.27 11.37 17.68
N ALA A 80 -0.66 12.07 16.65
CA ALA A 80 0.11 13.16 16.02
C ALA A 80 -0.57 14.51 16.12
N ALA A 81 -1.35 14.74 17.18
CA ALA A 81 -2.05 16.01 17.41
C ALA A 81 -1.10 17.21 17.49
N ASN A 82 0.13 17.01 17.98
CA ASN A 82 1.20 18.00 18.13
C ASN A 82 2.13 18.08 16.90
N LYS A 83 1.66 17.70 15.74
CA LYS A 83 2.41 17.80 14.48
C LYS A 83 1.57 18.49 13.41
N PHE A 84 2.25 19.23 12.55
CA PHE A 84 1.66 19.72 11.30
C PHE A 84 1.29 18.55 10.39
N ALA A 85 0.51 18.82 9.34
CA ALA A 85 0.08 17.77 8.41
C ALA A 85 1.26 16.94 7.92
N LEU A 86 1.18 15.63 8.11
CA LEU A 86 2.19 14.65 7.71
C LEU A 86 2.02 14.19 6.25
N TYR A 87 0.96 14.66 5.59
CA TYR A 87 0.52 14.18 4.28
C TYR A 87 0.69 15.25 3.22
N GLY A 88 0.92 14.84 1.98
CA GLY A 88 1.05 15.75 0.85
C GLY A 88 -0.29 16.39 0.44
N LEU A 89 -0.19 17.48 -0.30
CA LEU A 89 -1.33 18.31 -0.71
C LEU A 89 -2.45 17.52 -1.41
N SER A 90 -2.10 16.58 -2.29
CA SER A 90 -3.12 15.77 -2.98
C SER A 90 -3.95 14.91 -2.01
N TRP A 91 -3.32 14.37 -0.94
CA TRP A 91 -4.08 13.62 0.07
C TRP A 91 -5.04 14.55 0.82
N ILE A 92 -4.57 15.72 1.26
CA ILE A 92 -5.42 16.69 1.94
C ILE A 92 -6.61 17.09 1.05
N THR A 93 -6.35 17.42 -0.22
CA THR A 93 -7.41 17.77 -1.17
C THR A 93 -8.42 16.64 -1.37
N LEU A 94 -7.94 15.40 -1.53
CA LEU A 94 -8.81 14.24 -1.71
C LEU A 94 -9.62 13.91 -0.45
N SER A 95 -9.09 14.18 0.74
CA SER A 95 -9.76 13.94 2.01
C SER A 95 -10.98 14.85 2.23
N ALA A 96 -11.16 15.92 1.43
CA ALA A 96 -12.38 16.71 1.39
C ALA A 96 -13.62 15.83 1.14
N ILE A 97 -13.53 14.87 0.22
CA ILE A 97 -14.67 14.03 -0.16
C ILE A 97 -15.21 13.24 1.05
N PRO A 98 -14.42 12.39 1.74
CA PRO A 98 -14.92 11.65 2.90
C PRO A 98 -15.24 12.57 4.07
N HIS A 99 -14.56 13.72 4.23
CA HIS A 99 -14.85 14.71 5.28
C HIS A 99 -16.27 15.27 5.15
N PHE A 100 -16.61 15.82 3.97
CA PHE A 100 -17.95 16.40 3.76
C PHE A 100 -19.05 15.36 3.80
N LEU A 101 -18.83 14.17 3.25
CA LEU A 101 -19.78 13.05 3.34
C LEU A 101 -19.97 12.55 4.77
N GLY A 102 -19.01 12.79 5.64
CA GLY A 102 -19.06 12.44 7.06
C GLY A 102 -19.91 13.35 7.92
N LEU A 103 -20.37 14.52 7.40
CA LEU A 103 -21.28 15.46 8.06
C LEU A 103 -20.86 15.82 9.50
N ASN A 104 -19.57 15.94 9.75
CA ASN A 104 -18.98 16.16 11.08
C ASN A 104 -19.38 15.12 12.17
N ASN A 105 -19.93 13.98 11.76
CA ASN A 105 -20.18 12.84 12.65
C ASN A 105 -18.99 11.89 12.61
N LEU A 106 -18.41 11.57 13.77
CA LEU A 106 -17.21 10.74 13.87
C LEU A 106 -17.35 9.38 13.17
N LEU A 107 -18.40 8.62 13.51
CA LEU A 107 -18.58 7.27 12.97
C LEU A 107 -18.86 7.30 11.47
N LEU A 108 -19.67 8.24 11.02
CA LEU A 108 -19.95 8.42 9.60
C LEU A 108 -18.69 8.86 8.84
N THR A 109 -17.88 9.76 9.41
CA THR A 109 -16.61 10.20 8.80
C THR A 109 -15.62 9.04 8.70
N MET A 110 -15.50 8.22 9.75
CA MET A 110 -14.69 7.01 9.69
C MET A 110 -15.17 6.05 8.58
N LEU A 111 -16.48 5.83 8.47
CA LEU A 111 -17.04 4.97 7.43
C LEU A 111 -16.78 5.53 6.03
N THR A 112 -16.96 6.82 5.83
CA THR A 112 -16.72 7.47 4.53
C THR A 112 -15.25 7.44 4.12
N PHE A 113 -14.31 7.64 5.06
CA PHE A 113 -12.87 7.44 4.80
C PHE A 113 -12.55 5.99 4.43
N LYS A 114 -13.11 5.02 5.13
CA LYS A 114 -12.92 3.60 4.79
C LYS A 114 -13.49 3.23 3.43
N LEU A 115 -14.69 3.71 3.10
CA LEU A 115 -15.30 3.53 1.78
C LEU A 115 -14.47 4.18 0.68
N PHE A 116 -13.95 5.37 0.95
CA PHE A 116 -13.09 6.09 0.02
C PHE A 116 -11.82 5.30 -0.29
N ILE A 117 -11.09 4.83 0.73
CA ILE A 117 -9.90 4.00 0.56
C ILE A 117 -10.24 2.66 -0.11
N ALA A 118 -11.39 2.05 0.22
CA ALA A 118 -11.88 0.84 -0.42
C ALA A 118 -12.11 1.01 -1.93
N ALA A 119 -12.66 2.16 -2.34
CA ALA A 119 -12.85 2.47 -3.76
C ALA A 119 -11.51 2.53 -4.51
N PHE A 120 -10.48 3.15 -3.93
CA PHE A 120 -9.13 3.17 -4.51
C PHE A 120 -8.46 1.81 -4.48
N TYR A 121 -8.69 0.98 -3.46
CA TYR A 121 -8.20 -0.40 -3.46
C TYR A 121 -8.78 -1.20 -4.62
N ILE A 122 -10.09 -1.14 -4.84
CA ILE A 122 -10.73 -1.80 -5.99
C ILE A 122 -10.21 -1.21 -7.30
N GLY A 123 -10.06 0.11 -7.38
CA GLY A 123 -9.43 0.78 -8.52
C GLY A 123 -8.02 0.28 -8.81
N LEU A 124 -7.18 0.13 -7.77
CA LEU A 124 -5.82 -0.41 -7.90
C LEU A 124 -5.84 -1.87 -8.37
N CYS A 125 -6.74 -2.69 -7.83
CA CYS A 125 -6.94 -4.07 -8.30
C CYS A 125 -7.31 -4.11 -9.79
N LEU A 126 -8.19 -3.21 -10.25
CA LEU A 126 -8.56 -3.09 -11.67
C LEU A 126 -7.37 -2.65 -12.53
N VAL A 127 -6.56 -1.71 -12.08
CA VAL A 127 -5.36 -1.26 -12.80
C VAL A 127 -4.34 -2.40 -12.91
N ILE A 128 -4.05 -3.11 -11.81
CA ILE A 128 -3.17 -4.29 -11.81
C ILE A 128 -3.72 -5.36 -12.76
N TRP A 129 -5.02 -5.62 -12.74
CA TRP A 129 -5.67 -6.55 -13.65
C TRP A 129 -5.47 -6.19 -15.11
N ARG A 130 -5.56 -4.90 -15.46
CA ARG A 130 -5.34 -4.40 -16.83
C ARG A 130 -3.88 -4.47 -17.23
N LEU A 131 -2.97 -3.99 -16.37
CA LEU A 131 -1.52 -3.96 -16.62
C LEU A 131 -0.90 -5.37 -16.70
N SER A 132 -1.43 -6.33 -15.95
CA SER A 132 -1.00 -7.73 -15.99
C SER A 132 -1.64 -8.55 -17.12
N SER A 133 -2.31 -7.92 -18.10
CA SER A 133 -3.04 -8.60 -19.18
C SER A 133 -4.07 -9.61 -18.66
N LYS A 134 -4.81 -9.21 -17.60
CA LYS A 134 -5.86 -10.01 -16.95
C LYS A 134 -5.33 -11.30 -16.30
N ASN A 135 -4.12 -11.25 -15.76
CA ASN A 135 -3.51 -12.39 -15.07
C ASN A 135 -4.14 -12.59 -13.68
N LYS A 136 -4.81 -13.72 -13.49
CA LYS A 136 -5.46 -14.08 -12.21
C LYS A 136 -4.45 -14.20 -11.06
N TYR A 137 -3.25 -14.72 -11.33
CA TYR A 137 -2.21 -14.84 -10.32
C TYR A 137 -1.79 -13.47 -9.80
N SER A 138 -1.55 -12.51 -10.68
CA SER A 138 -1.21 -11.13 -10.33
C SER A 138 -2.29 -10.46 -9.46
N LEU A 139 -3.55 -10.65 -9.84
CA LEU A 139 -4.68 -10.11 -9.07
C LEU A 139 -4.77 -10.76 -7.68
N ILE A 140 -4.71 -12.10 -7.58
CA ILE A 140 -4.71 -12.80 -6.28
C ILE A 140 -3.51 -12.36 -5.44
N PHE A 141 -2.32 -12.28 -6.07
CA PHE A 141 -1.07 -11.95 -5.40
C PHE A 141 -1.11 -10.59 -4.70
N PHE A 142 -1.71 -9.61 -5.32
CA PHE A 142 -1.90 -8.29 -4.71
C PHE A 142 -3.15 -8.24 -3.83
N ALA A 143 -4.32 -8.46 -4.45
CA ALA A 143 -5.60 -8.15 -3.81
C ALA A 143 -5.91 -9.02 -2.59
N LEU A 144 -5.55 -10.30 -2.61
CA LEU A 144 -5.84 -11.22 -1.50
C LEU A 144 -4.64 -11.43 -0.58
N ASN A 145 -3.56 -10.66 -0.74
CA ASN A 145 -2.45 -10.69 0.20
C ASN A 145 -2.92 -10.18 1.57
N PRO A 146 -2.73 -10.96 2.66
CA PRO A 146 -3.20 -10.56 3.98
C PRO A 146 -2.65 -9.22 4.47
N LEU A 147 -1.39 -8.88 4.13
CA LEU A 147 -0.83 -7.58 4.47
C LEU A 147 -1.59 -6.46 3.76
N VAL A 148 -1.79 -6.58 2.45
CA VAL A 148 -2.50 -5.56 1.67
C VAL A 148 -3.92 -5.37 2.20
N LEU A 149 -4.64 -6.47 2.50
CA LEU A 149 -5.99 -6.41 3.04
C LEU A 149 -6.03 -5.75 4.43
N LEU A 150 -5.18 -6.18 5.34
CA LEU A 150 -5.19 -5.67 6.71
C LEU A 150 -4.72 -4.23 6.80
N GLU A 151 -3.66 -3.85 6.09
CA GLU A 151 -3.17 -2.47 6.10
C GLU A 151 -4.12 -1.50 5.38
N THR A 152 -4.87 -1.99 4.37
CA THR A 152 -5.87 -1.17 3.67
C THR A 152 -7.13 -0.97 4.49
N PHE A 153 -7.67 -2.04 5.11
CA PHE A 153 -9.02 -1.99 5.69
C PHE A 153 -9.03 -1.89 7.23
N VAL A 154 -7.99 -2.43 7.89
CA VAL A 154 -7.87 -2.41 9.37
C VAL A 154 -6.85 -1.34 9.79
N GLY A 155 -5.76 -1.13 9.05
CA GLY A 155 -4.85 -0.01 9.23
C GLY A 155 -5.38 1.30 8.63
N VAL A 156 -6.19 1.20 7.58
CA VAL A 156 -6.80 2.34 6.85
C VAL A 156 -5.74 3.29 6.27
N HIS A 157 -4.65 2.71 5.70
CA HIS A 157 -3.54 3.50 5.18
C HIS A 157 -3.80 4.00 3.75
N ASN A 158 -3.40 5.25 3.48
CA ASN A 158 -3.55 5.92 2.18
C ASN A 158 -2.53 5.45 1.13
N ASP A 159 -1.63 4.54 1.47
CA ASP A 159 -0.63 3.98 0.57
C ASP A 159 -1.24 3.31 -0.66
N VAL A 160 -2.39 2.66 -0.49
CA VAL A 160 -3.19 2.11 -1.59
C VAL A 160 -3.65 3.20 -2.57
N VAL A 161 -4.01 4.38 -2.06
CA VAL A 161 -4.45 5.52 -2.88
C VAL A 161 -3.27 6.05 -3.70
N ALA A 162 -2.11 6.23 -3.07
CA ALA A 162 -0.90 6.64 -3.76
C ALA A 162 -0.52 5.65 -4.88
N MET A 163 -0.56 4.34 -4.58
CA MET A 163 -0.23 3.30 -5.54
C MET A 163 -1.26 3.16 -6.67
N PHE A 164 -2.54 3.45 -6.40
CA PHE A 164 -3.55 3.54 -7.46
C PHE A 164 -3.15 4.60 -8.50
N PHE A 165 -2.84 5.81 -8.06
CA PHE A 165 -2.44 6.89 -8.97
C PHE A 165 -1.09 6.59 -9.63
N ALA A 166 -0.13 6.01 -8.92
CA ALA A 166 1.14 5.59 -9.50
C ALA A 166 0.96 4.59 -10.64
N LEU A 167 0.23 3.50 -10.42
CA LEU A 167 0.02 2.49 -11.46
C LEU A 167 -0.91 2.99 -12.59
N LEU A 168 -1.89 3.82 -12.25
CA LEU A 168 -2.75 4.47 -13.26
C LEU A 168 -1.94 5.35 -14.21
N SER A 169 -0.90 6.06 -13.68
CA SER A 169 -0.01 6.86 -14.54
C SER A 169 0.72 6.00 -15.57
N TYR A 170 1.26 4.85 -15.17
CA TYR A 170 1.87 3.90 -16.11
C TYR A 170 0.86 3.31 -17.11
N TYR A 171 -0.37 3.02 -16.66
CA TYR A 171 -1.43 2.57 -17.57
C TYR A 171 -1.77 3.61 -18.63
N LEU A 172 -1.86 4.88 -18.25
CA LEU A 172 -2.10 5.99 -19.16
C LEU A 172 -0.91 6.21 -20.11
N LEU A 173 0.33 6.02 -19.61
CA LEU A 173 1.53 6.06 -20.43
C LEU A 173 1.51 4.96 -21.51
N GLN A 174 1.10 3.73 -21.17
CA GLN A 174 0.89 2.66 -22.15
C GLN A 174 -0.18 3.02 -23.20
N LYS A 175 -1.18 3.81 -22.79
CA LYS A 175 -2.21 4.34 -23.71
C LYS A 175 -1.77 5.59 -24.47
N LYS A 176 -0.49 6.00 -24.34
CA LYS A 176 0.10 7.19 -24.99
C LYS A 176 -0.59 8.51 -24.59
N ARG A 177 -1.28 8.55 -23.44
CA ARG A 177 -1.90 9.76 -22.89
C ARG A 177 -0.88 10.49 -22.01
N LEU A 178 0.14 11.06 -22.64
CA LEU A 178 1.36 11.56 -21.98
C LEU A 178 1.08 12.61 -20.92
N PHE A 179 0.37 13.69 -21.26
CA PHE A 179 0.06 14.76 -20.32
C PHE A 179 -0.69 14.25 -19.09
N LEU A 180 -1.77 13.47 -19.33
CA LEU A 180 -2.58 12.94 -18.25
C LEU A 180 -1.79 11.93 -17.38
N SER A 181 -0.92 11.13 -17.98
CA SER A 181 -0.09 10.18 -17.24
C SER A 181 0.88 10.89 -16.28
N LEU A 182 1.48 12.01 -16.73
CA LEU A 182 2.36 12.82 -15.87
C LEU A 182 1.58 13.48 -14.73
N LEU A 183 0.43 14.10 -15.05
CA LEU A 183 -0.42 14.72 -14.03
C LEU A 183 -0.83 13.71 -12.93
N ILE A 184 -1.22 12.53 -13.33
CA ILE A 184 -1.62 11.45 -12.41
C ILE A 184 -0.45 10.97 -11.53
N LEU A 185 0.78 10.92 -12.08
CA LEU A 185 1.96 10.61 -11.28
C LEU A 185 2.25 11.72 -10.24
N VAL A 186 2.11 12.98 -10.62
CA VAL A 186 2.26 14.12 -9.71
C VAL A 186 1.26 14.03 -8.56
N ILE A 187 0.00 13.68 -8.84
CA ILE A 187 -1.00 13.43 -7.79
C ILE A 187 -0.53 12.34 -6.83
N SER A 188 0.00 11.21 -7.35
CA SER A 188 0.57 10.14 -6.51
C SER A 188 1.67 10.65 -5.59
N ILE A 189 2.61 11.44 -6.12
CA ILE A 189 3.74 12.00 -5.37
C ILE A 189 3.24 12.89 -4.22
N PHE A 190 2.24 13.72 -4.48
CA PHE A 190 1.66 14.60 -3.46
C PHE A 190 0.64 13.89 -2.53
N ILE A 191 0.37 12.60 -2.71
CA ILE A 191 -0.27 11.76 -1.68
C ILE A 191 0.81 11.18 -0.77
N LYS A 192 1.86 10.58 -1.36
CA LYS A 192 2.95 9.92 -0.63
C LYS A 192 4.27 10.22 -1.35
N TYR A 193 5.12 11.04 -0.77
CA TYR A 193 6.39 11.47 -1.39
C TYR A 193 7.31 10.32 -1.77
N ALA A 194 7.16 9.15 -1.15
CA ALA A 194 7.90 7.94 -1.53
C ALA A 194 7.74 7.59 -3.01
N THR A 195 6.60 7.90 -3.64
CA THR A 195 6.39 7.60 -5.08
C THR A 195 7.21 8.49 -6.01
N MET A 196 7.86 9.54 -5.49
CA MET A 196 8.85 10.33 -6.25
C MET A 196 10.03 9.46 -6.72
N PHE A 197 10.38 8.42 -5.98
CA PHE A 197 11.45 7.49 -6.37
C PHE A 197 11.11 6.66 -7.62
N LEU A 198 9.87 6.72 -8.12
CA LEU A 198 9.50 6.18 -9.43
C LEU A 198 9.94 7.07 -10.59
N LEU A 199 10.19 8.37 -10.36
CA LEU A 199 10.49 9.34 -11.42
C LEU A 199 11.60 8.88 -12.39
N PRO A 200 12.76 8.36 -11.95
CA PRO A 200 13.81 7.96 -12.89
C PRO A 200 13.33 6.88 -13.88
N VAL A 201 12.63 5.86 -13.38
CA VAL A 201 12.09 4.77 -14.19
C VAL A 201 10.95 5.25 -15.08
N TYR A 202 10.09 6.10 -14.52
CA TYR A 202 8.96 6.67 -15.26
C TYR A 202 9.41 7.59 -16.39
N ILE A 203 10.36 8.51 -16.14
CA ILE A 203 10.93 9.41 -17.14
C ILE A 203 11.57 8.61 -18.26
N PHE A 204 12.32 7.55 -17.95
CA PHE A 204 12.88 6.65 -18.95
C PHE A 204 11.78 6.07 -19.85
N ALA A 205 10.72 5.49 -19.29
CA ALA A 205 9.60 4.95 -20.07
C ALA A 205 8.87 6.05 -20.85
N PHE A 206 8.73 7.23 -20.27
CA PHE A 206 8.08 8.39 -20.91
C PHE A 206 8.85 8.86 -22.15
N VAL A 207 10.18 8.99 -22.05
CA VAL A 207 11.04 9.37 -23.19
C VAL A 207 10.98 8.34 -24.32
N LEU A 208 11.02 7.03 -23.99
CA LEU A 208 10.84 5.99 -25.01
C LEU A 208 9.47 6.08 -25.70
N THR A 209 8.41 6.41 -24.92
CA THR A 209 7.07 6.60 -25.49
C THR A 209 7.02 7.80 -26.44
N LEU A 210 7.67 8.92 -26.08
CA LEU A 210 7.80 10.12 -26.93
C LEU A 210 8.52 9.80 -28.23
N LYS A 211 9.63 9.05 -28.14
CA LYS A 211 10.43 8.64 -29.31
C LYS A 211 9.75 7.54 -30.14
N LYS A 212 8.58 7.03 -29.72
CA LYS A 212 7.87 5.89 -30.32
C LYS A 212 8.70 4.61 -30.36
N GLU A 213 9.67 4.47 -29.46
CA GLU A 213 10.50 3.28 -29.32
C GLU A 213 9.73 2.17 -28.59
N SER A 214 10.16 0.91 -28.80
CA SER A 214 9.57 -0.25 -28.12
C SER A 214 9.99 -0.26 -26.64
N ILE A 215 9.02 -0.48 -25.74
CA ILE A 215 9.23 -0.50 -24.30
C ILE A 215 9.15 -1.94 -23.79
N ASN A 216 10.18 -2.39 -23.12
CA ASN A 216 10.15 -3.63 -22.37
C ASN A 216 9.50 -3.38 -20.99
N TRP A 217 8.18 -3.60 -20.91
CA TRP A 217 7.41 -3.37 -19.69
C TRP A 217 7.83 -4.26 -18.51
N ASP A 218 8.28 -5.51 -18.76
CA ASP A 218 8.78 -6.37 -17.68
C ASP A 218 10.00 -5.76 -16.99
N ARG A 219 10.87 -5.06 -17.76
CA ARG A 219 12.01 -4.33 -17.21
C ARG A 219 11.56 -3.10 -16.42
N ILE A 220 10.57 -2.35 -16.94
CA ILE A 220 9.99 -1.19 -16.23
C ILE A 220 9.38 -1.63 -14.90
N TRP A 221 8.59 -2.70 -14.88
CA TRP A 221 8.01 -3.23 -13.63
C TRP A 221 9.09 -3.68 -12.65
N SER A 222 10.15 -4.33 -13.14
CA SER A 222 11.27 -4.76 -12.30
C SER A 222 12.00 -3.58 -11.66
N TRP A 223 12.32 -2.55 -12.42
CA TRP A 223 12.99 -1.35 -11.90
C TRP A 223 12.10 -0.56 -10.95
N SER A 224 10.81 -0.44 -11.25
CA SER A 224 9.85 0.20 -10.35
C SER A 224 9.69 -0.57 -9.04
N ALA A 225 9.63 -1.91 -9.09
CA ALA A 225 9.60 -2.74 -7.90
C ALA A 225 10.87 -2.58 -7.05
N ILE A 226 12.06 -2.55 -7.69
CA ILE A 226 13.35 -2.34 -7.01
C ILE A 226 13.39 -0.95 -6.37
N SER A 227 12.98 0.09 -7.10
CA SER A 227 12.94 1.47 -6.58
C SER A 227 12.04 1.59 -5.36
N MET A 228 10.82 1.03 -5.42
CA MET A 228 9.88 1.05 -4.29
C MET A 228 10.36 0.17 -3.13
N PHE A 229 11.03 -0.93 -3.41
CA PHE A 229 11.62 -1.77 -2.37
C PHE A 229 12.81 -1.08 -1.69
N ALA A 230 13.65 -0.38 -2.45
CA ALA A 230 14.78 0.37 -1.92
C ALA A 230 14.32 1.46 -0.94
N ILE A 231 13.33 2.30 -1.32
CA ILE A 231 12.82 3.34 -0.42
C ILE A 231 12.09 2.75 0.80
N PHE A 232 11.41 1.60 0.64
CA PHE A 232 10.84 0.86 1.76
C PHE A 232 11.95 0.40 2.73
N MET A 233 13.05 -0.17 2.23
CA MET A 233 14.18 -0.62 3.05
C MET A 233 14.97 0.54 3.68
N LEU A 234 14.91 1.74 3.12
CA LEU A 234 15.52 2.95 3.68
C LEU A 234 14.61 3.67 4.70
N SER A 235 13.34 3.31 4.80
CA SER A 235 12.41 3.96 5.73
C SER A 235 12.84 3.93 7.20
N PRO A 236 13.54 2.89 7.72
CA PRO A 236 14.06 2.88 9.10
C PRO A 236 15.09 3.96 9.40
N LEU A 237 15.73 4.54 8.38
CA LEU A 237 16.67 5.65 8.59
C LEU A 237 15.96 6.93 9.06
N ARG A 238 14.68 7.07 8.76
CA ARG A 238 13.85 8.22 9.14
C ARG A 238 12.95 7.93 10.35
N GLU A 239 12.30 6.78 10.36
CA GLU A 239 11.29 6.44 11.35
C GLU A 239 11.40 4.96 11.74
N GLU A 240 10.54 4.12 11.19
CA GLU A 240 10.48 2.69 11.42
C GLU A 240 10.13 1.96 10.11
N MET A 241 10.42 0.65 10.05
CA MET A 241 9.95 -0.19 8.95
C MET A 241 8.46 -0.51 9.14
N TYR A 242 7.60 0.36 8.63
CA TYR A 242 6.16 0.16 8.72
C TYR A 242 5.68 -0.87 7.70
N SER A 243 4.79 -1.77 8.13
CA SER A 243 4.24 -2.85 7.31
C SER A 243 3.48 -2.34 6.08
N TRP A 244 2.73 -1.25 6.20
CA TRP A 244 1.96 -0.66 5.10
C TRP A 244 2.82 -0.08 3.98
N TYR A 245 4.06 0.31 4.23
CA TYR A 245 4.98 0.74 3.16
C TYR A 245 5.32 -0.39 2.20
N PHE A 246 5.12 -1.65 2.59
CA PHE A 246 5.33 -2.77 1.69
C PHE A 246 4.27 -2.88 0.58
N ILE A 247 3.15 -2.13 0.69
CA ILE A 247 2.18 -1.98 -0.40
C ILE A 247 2.84 -1.37 -1.65
N TRP A 248 3.86 -0.51 -1.48
CA TRP A 248 4.56 0.11 -2.61
C TRP A 248 5.26 -0.92 -3.51
N PRO A 249 6.24 -1.70 -3.02
CA PRO A 249 6.90 -2.68 -3.87
C PRO A 249 5.97 -3.81 -4.32
N ILE A 250 5.06 -4.30 -3.46
CA ILE A 250 4.18 -5.44 -3.82
C ILE A 250 3.26 -5.10 -4.98
N SER A 251 2.85 -3.82 -5.14
CA SER A 251 2.03 -3.36 -6.26
C SER A 251 2.72 -3.57 -7.60
N PHE A 252 4.04 -3.33 -7.69
CA PHE A 252 4.83 -3.57 -8.90
C PHE A 252 5.27 -5.02 -9.02
N ILE A 253 5.62 -5.69 -7.90
CA ILE A 253 5.96 -7.12 -7.90
C ILE A 253 4.80 -7.94 -8.48
N ALA A 254 3.55 -7.57 -8.21
CA ALA A 254 2.36 -8.20 -8.78
C ALA A 254 2.31 -8.17 -10.32
N LEU A 255 3.02 -7.24 -10.96
CA LEU A 255 3.09 -7.11 -12.41
C LEU A 255 4.25 -7.90 -13.05
N LEU A 256 5.16 -8.44 -12.23
CA LEU A 256 6.29 -9.22 -12.73
C LEU A 256 5.83 -10.54 -13.32
N ASN A 257 6.57 -11.01 -14.32
CA ASN A 257 6.35 -12.33 -14.87
C ASN A 257 6.87 -13.39 -13.90
N PHE A 258 5.96 -14.04 -13.16
CA PHE A 258 6.28 -15.05 -12.13
C PHE A 258 6.79 -16.41 -12.70
N LYS A 259 7.55 -16.39 -13.81
CA LYS A 259 8.26 -17.59 -14.26
C LYS A 259 9.19 -18.13 -13.16
N LYS A 260 9.74 -17.24 -12.32
CA LYS A 260 10.51 -17.60 -11.13
C LYS A 260 9.62 -17.49 -9.88
N ARG A 261 9.13 -18.61 -9.38
CA ARG A 261 8.31 -18.70 -8.14
C ARG A 261 9.01 -18.13 -6.90
N SER A 262 10.33 -17.94 -6.95
CA SER A 262 11.15 -17.45 -5.83
C SER A 262 10.73 -16.09 -5.31
N ILE A 263 10.54 -15.09 -6.19
CA ILE A 263 10.15 -13.73 -5.79
C ILE A 263 8.77 -13.73 -5.10
N GLY A 264 7.82 -14.48 -5.64
CA GLY A 264 6.48 -14.58 -5.04
C GLY A 264 6.51 -15.17 -3.63
N LEU A 265 7.32 -16.23 -3.40
CA LEU A 265 7.47 -16.85 -2.08
C LEU A 265 8.10 -15.87 -1.09
N VAL A 266 9.24 -15.26 -1.46
CA VAL A 266 9.95 -14.32 -0.57
C VAL A 266 9.04 -13.14 -0.20
N THR A 267 8.32 -12.56 -1.18
CA THR A 267 7.38 -11.46 -0.94
C THR A 267 6.25 -11.88 0.01
N THR A 268 5.69 -13.08 -0.18
CA THR A 268 4.62 -13.60 0.70
C THR A 268 5.12 -13.79 2.14
N VAL A 269 6.31 -14.38 2.29
CA VAL A 269 6.91 -14.61 3.60
C VAL A 269 7.31 -13.28 4.26
N PHE A 270 7.76 -12.31 3.47
CA PHE A 270 8.05 -10.97 4.00
C PHE A 270 6.77 -10.25 4.46
N SER A 271 5.68 -10.33 3.67
CA SER A 271 4.36 -9.81 4.09
C SER A 271 3.92 -10.41 5.42
N PHE A 272 4.16 -11.70 5.62
CA PHE A 272 3.87 -12.37 6.89
C PHE A 272 4.75 -11.84 8.04
N GLY A 273 6.07 -11.75 7.84
CA GLY A 273 7.01 -11.21 8.83
C GLY A 273 6.67 -9.77 9.25
N LEU A 274 6.27 -8.93 8.28
CA LEU A 274 5.86 -7.55 8.53
C LEU A 274 4.60 -7.47 9.39
N LEU A 275 3.61 -8.32 9.18
CA LEU A 275 2.43 -8.38 10.07
C LEU A 275 2.76 -8.95 11.45
N LEU A 276 3.73 -9.84 11.57
CA LEU A 276 4.19 -10.33 12.86
C LEU A 276 4.83 -9.25 13.75
N ARG A 277 5.24 -8.10 13.20
CA ARG A 277 5.81 -6.98 13.96
C ARG A 277 4.88 -6.44 15.05
N PHE A 278 3.58 -6.61 14.89
CA PHE A 278 2.60 -6.20 15.90
C PHE A 278 2.59 -7.12 17.13
N VAL A 279 2.94 -8.38 16.96
CA VAL A 279 2.84 -9.41 18.02
C VAL A 279 3.74 -9.13 19.25
N PRO A 280 5.03 -8.77 19.09
CA PRO A 280 5.89 -8.50 20.25
C PRO A 280 5.32 -7.43 21.17
N PHE A 281 4.84 -6.30 20.61
CA PHE A 281 4.22 -5.25 21.40
C PHE A 281 2.92 -5.71 22.08
N ILE A 282 2.07 -6.47 21.37
CA ILE A 282 0.83 -7.00 21.96
C ILE A 282 1.15 -7.89 23.19
N TYR A 283 2.24 -8.63 23.12
CA TYR A 283 2.65 -9.53 24.19
C TYR A 283 3.32 -8.81 25.36
N THR A 284 4.30 -7.94 25.07
CA THR A 284 5.11 -7.25 26.10
C THR A 284 4.41 -6.03 26.69
N ARG A 285 3.49 -5.41 25.92
CA ARG A 285 2.86 -4.09 26.22
C ARG A 285 3.87 -2.96 26.36
N GLU A 286 5.09 -3.16 25.90
CA GLU A 286 6.19 -2.20 25.97
C GLU A 286 6.81 -1.96 24.59
N TRP A 287 7.22 -0.71 24.33
CA TRP A 287 7.95 -0.33 23.12
C TRP A 287 9.47 -0.47 23.27
N GLY A 288 9.97 -0.54 24.52
CA GLY A 288 11.39 -0.68 24.86
C GLY A 288 11.81 -2.13 25.11
N GLY A 289 12.93 -2.26 25.83
CA GLY A 289 13.46 -3.57 26.24
C GLY A 289 13.80 -4.48 25.07
N ILE A 290 13.30 -5.71 25.12
CA ILE A 290 13.55 -6.74 24.09
C ILE A 290 12.64 -6.57 22.84
N THR A 291 11.56 -5.78 22.94
CA THR A 291 10.54 -5.63 21.89
C THR A 291 11.12 -5.20 20.53
N PRO A 292 11.99 -4.18 20.40
CA PRO A 292 12.57 -3.78 19.13
C PRO A 292 13.38 -4.90 18.46
N LEU A 293 14.15 -5.66 19.23
CA LEU A 293 14.93 -6.79 18.73
C LEU A 293 14.01 -7.87 18.16
N VAL A 294 13.00 -8.29 18.94
CA VAL A 294 12.07 -9.33 18.52
C VAL A 294 11.27 -8.88 17.29
N LYS A 295 10.82 -7.62 17.23
CA LYS A 295 10.19 -7.03 16.03
C LYS A 295 11.08 -7.17 14.81
N THR A 296 12.36 -6.87 14.92
CA THR A 296 13.33 -6.97 13.83
C THR A 296 13.52 -8.44 13.40
N LEU A 297 13.70 -9.35 14.33
CA LEU A 297 13.89 -10.77 14.05
C LEU A 297 12.67 -11.38 13.35
N VAL A 298 11.45 -11.20 13.88
CA VAL A 298 10.23 -11.76 13.27
C VAL A 298 9.95 -11.17 11.89
N THR A 299 10.47 -9.98 11.61
CA THR A 299 10.31 -9.32 10.31
C THR A 299 11.31 -9.85 9.28
N LEU A 300 12.61 -9.95 9.63
CA LEU A 300 13.68 -10.18 8.67
C LEU A 300 14.11 -11.65 8.56
N VAL A 301 14.03 -12.43 9.64
CA VAL A 301 14.45 -13.83 9.61
C VAL A 301 13.61 -14.68 8.64
N PRO A 302 12.27 -14.61 8.63
CA PRO A 302 11.48 -15.41 7.70
C PRO A 302 11.81 -15.15 6.22
N PRO A 303 11.86 -13.92 5.70
CA PRO A 303 12.22 -13.69 4.29
C PRO A 303 13.67 -14.06 3.96
N ILE A 304 14.62 -13.94 4.90
CA ILE A 304 16.01 -14.39 4.72
C ILE A 304 16.04 -15.93 4.54
N ILE A 305 15.34 -16.67 5.39
CA ILE A 305 15.23 -18.13 5.25
C ILE A 305 14.60 -18.50 3.91
N ALA A 306 13.54 -17.79 3.49
CA ALA A 306 12.90 -18.01 2.19
C ALA A 306 13.85 -17.71 1.01
N LEU A 307 14.70 -16.69 1.11
CA LEU A 307 15.72 -16.37 0.12
C LEU A 307 16.77 -17.49 0.01
N ILE A 308 17.32 -17.93 1.15
CA ILE A 308 18.31 -19.04 1.19
C ILE A 308 17.70 -20.31 0.60
N TYR A 309 16.49 -20.67 1.03
CA TYR A 309 15.77 -21.84 0.50
C TYR A 309 15.60 -21.77 -1.02
N THR A 310 15.17 -20.63 -1.54
CA THR A 310 14.95 -20.47 -2.98
C THR A 310 16.27 -20.49 -3.76
N TYR A 311 17.35 -19.96 -3.19
CA TYR A 311 18.68 -20.01 -3.79
C TYR A 311 19.18 -21.45 -3.90
N LEU A 312 19.18 -22.21 -2.80
CA LEU A 312 19.61 -23.60 -2.76
C LEU A 312 18.79 -24.49 -3.70
N ARG A 313 17.46 -24.35 -3.69
CA ARG A 313 16.57 -25.08 -4.59
C ARG A 313 16.84 -24.80 -6.07
N ASN A 314 17.22 -23.58 -6.44
CA ASN A 314 17.55 -23.23 -7.81
C ASN A 314 18.95 -23.73 -8.21
N ALA A 315 19.89 -23.81 -7.26
CA ALA A 315 21.21 -24.39 -7.48
C ALA A 315 21.11 -25.89 -7.79
N VAL A 316 20.37 -26.65 -6.97
CA VAL A 316 20.14 -28.10 -7.16
C VAL A 316 19.43 -28.44 -8.48
N LYS A 317 18.62 -27.54 -9.05
CA LYS A 317 17.95 -27.77 -10.35
C LYS A 317 18.82 -27.51 -11.57
N LYS A 318 20.01 -26.94 -11.38
CA LYS A 318 20.96 -26.63 -12.45
C LYS A 318 22.06 -27.70 -12.57
N THR A 319 22.24 -28.51 -11.53
CA THR A 319 23.00 -29.76 -11.54
C THR A 319 22.13 -30.93 -12.01
#